data_b2b96742b76ff3a6baba0ef0c0f9220f
#
_entry.id   b2b96742b76ff3a6baba0ef0c0f9220f
#
_cell.length_a   1.000
_cell.length_b   1.000
_cell.length_c   1.000
_cell.angle_alpha   90.00
_cell.angle_beta   90.00
_cell.angle_gamma   90.00
#
_symmetry.space_group_name_H-M   'P 1'
#
loop_
_entity.id
_entity.type
_entity.pdbx_description
1 polymer ?
#
loop_
_entity_poly.entity_id
_entity_poly.type
_entity_poly.pdbx_seq_one_letter_code
_entity_poly.pdbx_strand_id
1 'polypeptide(L)'
;EKDEFYKKYKDRVGEIVTGEVYQIWKNEIMILDDEGNELILPKREMIPRDFFKKGDSMRAVVLRVEMYNSNPKIILSRTAPEFLERLFELEVPEILDGLITVKKIVREPGERAKVAVESYDDRIDPVGACVGMKGSRIHGIVRELKNENIDVINYTSNIQLLIQRSLSPAKVSSITLDDKTGKADVFLPADQVSLAIGKGGHNIKLAGKLVGYTIDVYRESNEDEDMDVDLDEFVDEIDAWIIDELKGIGLDTAKSVLEMSDADLSLIHISEPTRLRRI
;
A
#
# COMPACT_ATOMS: atom_id res chain seq x y z
N GLU A 1 -37.51 18.47 -19.68
CA GLU A 1 -36.08 18.85 -19.82
C GLU A 1 -35.26 18.57 -18.54
N LYS A 2 -35.57 19.18 -17.35
CA LYS A 2 -34.80 18.97 -16.14
C LYS A 2 -34.86 17.53 -15.62
N ASP A 3 -36.01 16.90 -15.70
CA ASP A 3 -36.20 15.49 -15.29
C ASP A 3 -35.50 14.52 -16.25
N GLU A 4 -35.50 14.84 -17.55
CA GLU A 4 -34.75 14.07 -18.55
C GLU A 4 -33.25 14.19 -18.35
N PHE A 5 -32.75 15.40 -18.08
CA PHE A 5 -31.36 15.66 -17.77
C PHE A 5 -30.93 14.92 -16.51
N TYR A 6 -31.74 14.96 -15.43
CA TYR A 6 -31.50 14.20 -14.21
C TYR A 6 -31.40 12.70 -14.49
N LYS A 7 -32.36 12.12 -15.21
CA LYS A 7 -32.36 10.69 -15.55
C LYS A 7 -31.15 10.31 -16.38
N LYS A 8 -30.82 11.11 -17.42
CA LYS A 8 -29.67 10.90 -18.30
C LYS A 8 -28.38 10.72 -17.49
N TYR A 9 -28.07 11.65 -16.59
CA TYR A 9 -26.85 11.57 -15.81
C TYR A 9 -26.92 10.59 -14.64
N LYS A 10 -28.08 10.32 -14.09
CA LYS A 10 -28.26 9.29 -13.08
C LYS A 10 -27.89 7.91 -13.63
N ASP A 11 -28.25 7.63 -14.87
CA ASP A 11 -27.88 6.39 -15.54
C ASP A 11 -26.38 6.33 -15.89
N ARG A 12 -25.71 7.47 -15.93
CA ARG A 12 -24.26 7.60 -16.20
C ARG A 12 -23.40 7.66 -14.95
N VAL A 13 -23.95 7.49 -13.76
CA VAL A 13 -23.16 7.41 -12.52
C VAL A 13 -22.15 6.27 -12.62
N GLY A 14 -20.89 6.57 -12.34
CA GLY A 14 -19.77 5.64 -12.49
C GLY A 14 -19.11 5.65 -13.88
N GLU A 15 -19.63 6.41 -14.85
CA GLU A 15 -19.00 6.58 -16.15
C GLU A 15 -18.04 7.76 -16.18
N ILE A 16 -16.98 7.66 -17.01
CA ILE A 16 -16.09 8.79 -17.31
C ILE A 16 -16.81 9.78 -18.22
N VAL A 17 -16.65 11.04 -17.88
CA VAL A 17 -16.99 12.19 -18.72
C VAL A 17 -15.76 13.02 -18.98
N THR A 18 -15.70 13.62 -20.16
CA THR A 18 -14.68 14.59 -20.53
C THR A 18 -15.35 15.94 -20.75
N GLY A 19 -14.73 17.00 -20.30
CA GLY A 19 -15.25 18.34 -20.52
C GLY A 19 -14.16 19.39 -20.43
N GLU A 20 -14.53 20.62 -20.73
CA GLU A 20 -13.65 21.80 -20.69
C GLU A 20 -13.89 22.59 -19.40
N VAL A 21 -12.84 22.97 -18.74
CA VAL A 21 -12.90 23.83 -17.55
C VAL A 21 -13.40 25.22 -17.97
N TYR A 22 -14.61 25.53 -17.51
CA TYR A 22 -15.30 26.78 -17.86
C TYR A 22 -15.06 27.88 -16.82
N GLN A 23 -15.17 27.52 -15.52
CA GLN A 23 -15.00 28.46 -14.42
C GLN A 23 -14.40 27.78 -13.20
N ILE A 24 -13.53 28.51 -12.48
CA ILE A 24 -12.89 28.02 -11.27
C ILE A 24 -13.32 28.89 -10.11
N TRP A 25 -13.97 28.27 -9.12
CA TRP A 25 -14.36 28.90 -7.87
C TRP A 25 -13.48 28.42 -6.71
N LYS A 26 -13.66 29.02 -5.54
CA LYS A 26 -12.86 28.68 -4.37
C LYS A 26 -12.94 27.20 -3.97
N ASN A 27 -14.12 26.61 -4.08
CA ASN A 27 -14.41 25.26 -3.57
C ASN A 27 -14.79 24.25 -4.65
N GLU A 28 -14.94 24.67 -5.89
CA GLU A 28 -15.37 23.81 -6.98
C GLU A 28 -14.94 24.35 -8.34
N ILE A 29 -14.85 23.45 -9.30
CA ILE A 29 -14.59 23.76 -10.70
C ILE A 29 -15.84 23.43 -11.52
N MET A 30 -16.25 24.37 -12.36
CA MET A 30 -17.34 24.17 -13.31
C MET A 30 -16.76 23.71 -14.65
N ILE A 31 -17.37 22.68 -15.20
CA ILE A 31 -16.92 22.03 -16.43
C ILE A 31 -18.11 21.97 -17.38
N LEU A 32 -17.87 22.20 -18.65
CA LEU A 32 -18.84 21.99 -19.73
C LEU A 32 -18.50 20.70 -20.46
N ASP A 33 -19.48 19.82 -20.61
CA ASP A 33 -19.35 18.68 -21.48
C ASP A 33 -19.49 19.11 -22.98
N ASP A 34 -19.39 18.15 -23.88
CA ASP A 34 -19.52 18.36 -25.34
C ASP A 34 -20.94 18.82 -25.79
N GLU A 35 -21.93 18.62 -24.96
CA GLU A 35 -23.31 19.09 -25.18
C GLU A 35 -23.57 20.47 -24.52
N GLY A 36 -22.60 21.05 -23.83
CA GLY A 36 -22.69 22.33 -23.13
C GLY A 36 -23.39 22.22 -21.76
N ASN A 37 -23.51 21.03 -21.20
CA ASN A 37 -24.05 20.85 -19.86
C ASN A 37 -23.03 21.20 -18.79
N GLU A 38 -23.50 21.83 -17.72
CA GLU A 38 -22.66 22.18 -16.57
C GLU A 38 -22.46 20.99 -15.62
N LEU A 39 -21.21 20.62 -15.38
CA LEU A 39 -20.78 19.59 -14.46
C LEU A 39 -19.91 20.24 -13.37
N ILE A 40 -19.93 19.68 -12.17
CA ILE A 40 -19.24 20.26 -11.00
C ILE A 40 -18.21 19.27 -10.48
N LEU A 41 -16.96 19.73 -10.38
CA LEU A 41 -15.90 19.02 -9.66
C LEU A 41 -15.59 19.76 -8.36
N PRO A 42 -16.07 19.28 -7.21
CA PRO A 42 -15.71 19.84 -5.92
C PRO A 42 -14.20 19.68 -5.65
N LYS A 43 -13.57 20.62 -4.98
CA LYS A 43 -12.14 20.53 -4.64
C LYS A 43 -11.78 19.29 -3.82
N ARG A 44 -12.67 18.84 -2.95
CA ARG A 44 -12.49 17.60 -2.19
C ARG A 44 -12.44 16.34 -3.05
N GLU A 45 -12.96 16.42 -4.28
CA GLU A 45 -12.96 15.35 -5.28
C GLU A 45 -11.85 15.50 -6.32
N MET A 46 -10.96 16.46 -6.14
CA MET A 46 -9.75 16.63 -6.93
C MET A 46 -8.61 15.83 -6.30
N ILE A 47 -7.71 15.32 -7.14
CA ILE A 47 -6.45 14.76 -6.68
C ILE A 47 -5.62 15.92 -6.10
N PRO A 48 -4.90 15.75 -4.97
CA PRO A 48 -4.18 16.86 -4.32
C PRO A 48 -3.23 17.65 -5.22
N ARG A 49 -2.69 17.01 -6.26
CA ARG A 49 -1.79 17.64 -7.25
C ARG A 49 -2.50 18.12 -8.52
N ASP A 50 -3.82 18.01 -8.57
CA ASP A 50 -4.57 18.53 -9.70
C ASP A 50 -4.47 20.06 -9.76
N PHE A 51 -4.13 20.55 -10.92
CA PHE A 51 -4.11 21.98 -11.22
C PHE A 51 -4.72 22.20 -12.61
N PHE A 52 -5.86 22.88 -12.65
CA PHE A 52 -6.58 23.18 -13.87
C PHE A 52 -6.70 24.69 -14.08
N LYS A 53 -6.65 25.08 -15.34
CA LYS A 53 -6.92 26.43 -15.81
C LYS A 53 -8.18 26.44 -16.65
N LYS A 54 -8.79 27.61 -16.80
CA LYS A 54 -9.90 27.81 -17.74
C LYS A 54 -9.44 27.44 -19.16
N GLY A 55 -10.28 26.64 -19.84
CA GLY A 55 -10.01 26.09 -21.17
C GLY A 55 -9.29 24.73 -21.18
N ASP A 56 -8.83 24.23 -20.01
CA ASP A 56 -8.22 22.90 -19.94
C ASP A 56 -9.27 21.81 -20.16
N SER A 57 -8.89 20.79 -20.92
CA SER A 57 -9.66 19.55 -20.99
C SER A 57 -9.44 18.69 -19.76
N MET A 58 -10.50 18.14 -19.18
CA MET A 58 -10.46 17.34 -17.98
C MET A 58 -11.34 16.10 -18.08
N ARG A 59 -10.86 14.99 -17.51
CA ARG A 59 -11.65 13.75 -17.33
C ARG A 59 -11.95 13.52 -15.86
N ALA A 60 -13.15 13.05 -15.57
CA ALA A 60 -13.58 12.63 -14.25
C ALA A 60 -14.71 11.60 -14.37
N VAL A 61 -15.02 10.93 -13.27
CA VAL A 61 -16.18 10.04 -13.20
C VAL A 61 -17.40 10.80 -12.66
N VAL A 62 -18.57 10.47 -13.14
CA VAL A 62 -19.83 10.95 -12.53
C VAL A 62 -20.00 10.25 -11.20
N LEU A 63 -19.84 10.98 -10.09
CA LEU A 63 -19.93 10.43 -8.75
C LEU A 63 -21.39 10.25 -8.31
N ARG A 64 -22.18 11.29 -8.50
CA ARG A 64 -23.60 11.31 -8.15
C ARG A 64 -24.32 12.49 -8.81
N VAL A 65 -25.65 12.41 -8.83
CA VAL A 65 -26.52 13.49 -9.25
C VAL A 65 -27.34 13.95 -8.04
N GLU A 66 -27.28 15.23 -7.73
CA GLU A 66 -28.00 15.85 -6.62
C GLU A 66 -29.08 16.79 -7.17
N MET A 67 -30.23 16.85 -6.49
CA MET A 67 -31.25 17.87 -6.77
C MET A 67 -31.11 19.03 -5.81
N TYR A 68 -30.87 20.22 -6.32
CA TYR A 68 -30.81 21.43 -5.50
C TYR A 68 -31.78 22.49 -6.06
N ASN A 69 -32.76 22.87 -5.25
CA ASN A 69 -33.82 23.81 -5.69
C ASN A 69 -34.44 23.47 -7.05
N SER A 70 -34.80 22.21 -7.22
CA SER A 70 -35.36 21.66 -8.49
C SER A 70 -34.42 21.78 -9.71
N ASN A 71 -33.11 21.96 -9.49
CA ASN A 71 -32.09 21.90 -10.53
C ASN A 71 -31.16 20.71 -10.27
N PRO A 72 -30.96 19.82 -11.24
CA PRO A 72 -29.99 18.74 -11.10
C PRO A 72 -28.57 19.29 -11.14
N LYS A 73 -27.74 18.84 -10.19
CA LYS A 73 -26.30 19.08 -10.13
C LYS A 73 -25.57 17.77 -10.35
N ILE A 74 -24.71 17.74 -11.34
CA ILE A 74 -23.87 16.57 -11.65
C ILE A 74 -22.54 16.74 -10.95
N ILE A 75 -22.28 15.88 -9.99
CA ILE A 75 -21.04 15.92 -9.19
C ILE A 75 -20.05 14.92 -9.75
N LEU A 76 -18.87 15.42 -10.09
CA LEU A 76 -17.75 14.64 -10.61
C LEU A 76 -16.73 14.30 -9.53
N SER A 77 -15.94 13.27 -9.77
CA SER A 77 -14.82 12.88 -8.92
C SER A 77 -13.62 12.41 -9.73
N ARG A 78 -12.42 12.76 -9.25
CA ARG A 78 -11.14 12.23 -9.71
C ARG A 78 -10.46 11.39 -8.63
N THR A 79 -11.03 11.36 -7.42
CA THR A 79 -10.53 10.61 -6.25
C THR A 79 -11.25 9.28 -6.03
N ALA A 80 -12.43 9.10 -6.60
CA ALA A 80 -13.22 7.87 -6.46
C ALA A 80 -12.50 6.65 -7.05
N PRO A 81 -12.63 5.46 -6.44
CA PRO A 81 -12.10 4.22 -7.00
C PRO A 81 -12.63 3.92 -8.41
N GLU A 82 -13.88 4.27 -8.68
CA GLU A 82 -14.54 4.10 -9.99
C GLU A 82 -13.81 4.85 -11.10
N PHE A 83 -13.20 6.00 -10.80
CA PHE A 83 -12.40 6.74 -11.78
C PHE A 83 -11.20 5.91 -12.26
N LEU A 84 -10.48 5.29 -11.34
CA LEU A 84 -9.37 4.40 -11.67
C LEU A 84 -9.84 3.16 -12.42
N GLU A 85 -10.96 2.56 -12.02
CA GLU A 85 -11.54 1.40 -12.70
C GLU A 85 -11.86 1.71 -14.16
N ARG A 86 -12.49 2.85 -14.43
CA ARG A 86 -12.81 3.28 -15.81
C ARG A 86 -11.58 3.59 -16.63
N LEU A 87 -10.54 4.15 -16.03
CA LEU A 87 -9.26 4.36 -16.71
C LEU A 87 -8.62 3.02 -17.14
N PHE A 88 -8.70 2.00 -16.29
CA PHE A 88 -8.26 0.65 -16.66
C PHE A 88 -9.07 0.07 -17.83
N GLU A 89 -10.38 0.23 -17.84
CA GLU A 89 -11.21 -0.23 -18.95
C GLU A 89 -10.84 0.44 -20.28
N LEU A 90 -10.46 1.72 -20.26
CA LEU A 90 -10.02 2.43 -21.44
C LEU A 90 -8.65 1.96 -21.98
N GLU A 91 -7.75 1.60 -21.09
CA GLU A 91 -6.37 1.24 -21.45
C GLU A 91 -6.16 -0.28 -21.65
N VAL A 92 -7.03 -1.12 -21.08
CA VAL A 92 -6.90 -2.58 -21.06
C VAL A 92 -8.10 -3.21 -21.75
N PRO A 93 -8.00 -3.55 -23.04
CA PRO A 93 -9.10 -4.14 -23.81
C PRO A 93 -9.66 -5.42 -23.18
N GLU A 94 -8.81 -6.21 -22.54
CA GLU A 94 -9.22 -7.48 -21.90
C GLU A 94 -10.17 -7.26 -20.73
N ILE A 95 -10.13 -6.08 -20.07
CA ILE A 95 -11.12 -5.70 -19.05
C ILE A 95 -12.45 -5.33 -19.72
N LEU A 96 -12.40 -4.52 -20.75
CA LEU A 96 -13.59 -4.12 -21.50
C LEU A 96 -14.32 -5.32 -22.11
N ASP A 97 -13.57 -6.28 -22.61
CA ASP A 97 -14.09 -7.53 -23.20
C ASP A 97 -14.56 -8.57 -22.15
N GLY A 98 -14.40 -8.27 -20.86
CA GLY A 98 -14.80 -9.17 -19.77
C GLY A 98 -13.89 -10.35 -19.52
N LEU A 99 -12.70 -10.39 -20.14
CA LEU A 99 -11.70 -11.46 -19.93
C LEU A 99 -10.95 -11.30 -18.62
N ILE A 100 -10.78 -10.05 -18.17
CA ILE A 100 -10.20 -9.70 -16.88
C ILE A 100 -11.25 -8.94 -16.07
N THR A 101 -11.39 -9.32 -14.81
CA THR A 101 -12.30 -8.67 -13.86
C THR A 101 -11.50 -7.89 -12.83
N VAL A 102 -11.86 -6.63 -12.61
CA VAL A 102 -11.38 -5.83 -11.48
C VAL A 102 -12.19 -6.21 -10.25
N LYS A 103 -11.56 -6.83 -9.28
CA LYS A 103 -12.23 -7.34 -8.07
C LYS A 103 -12.40 -6.27 -7.01
N LYS A 104 -11.37 -5.46 -6.78
CA LYS A 104 -11.39 -4.38 -5.80
C LYS A 104 -10.32 -3.34 -6.10
N ILE A 105 -10.65 -2.09 -5.80
CA ILE A 105 -9.73 -0.95 -5.87
C ILE A 105 -9.75 -0.22 -4.54
N VAL A 106 -8.57 0.12 -4.03
CA VAL A 106 -8.39 1.02 -2.89
C VAL A 106 -7.37 2.09 -3.26
N ARG A 107 -7.62 3.33 -2.86
CA ARG A 107 -6.80 4.48 -3.24
C ARG A 107 -6.52 5.39 -2.04
N GLU A 108 -5.31 5.94 -2.03
CA GLU A 108 -4.98 7.21 -1.42
C GLU A 108 -4.66 8.17 -2.57
N PRO A 109 -5.62 9.03 -2.97
CA PRO A 109 -5.52 9.80 -4.21
C PRO A 109 -4.24 10.62 -4.35
N GLY A 110 -3.56 10.47 -5.48
CA GLY A 110 -2.29 11.13 -5.76
C GLY A 110 -1.06 10.50 -5.10
N GLU A 111 -1.24 9.55 -4.19
CA GLU A 111 -0.15 8.88 -3.51
C GLU A 111 0.02 7.42 -3.95
N ARG A 112 -0.95 6.58 -3.66
CA ARG A 112 -0.90 5.16 -4.00
C ARG A 112 -2.28 4.55 -4.18
N ALA A 113 -2.37 3.53 -5.03
CA ALA A 113 -3.55 2.71 -5.22
C ALA A 113 -3.18 1.23 -5.34
N LYS A 114 -4.11 0.37 -4.96
CA LYS A 114 -4.00 -1.08 -5.16
C LYS A 114 -5.23 -1.57 -5.90
N VAL A 115 -4.98 -2.35 -6.95
CA VAL A 115 -6.02 -2.88 -7.85
C VAL A 115 -5.89 -4.39 -7.91
N ALA A 116 -6.87 -5.10 -7.38
CA ALA A 116 -6.92 -6.56 -7.47
C ALA A 116 -7.67 -6.96 -8.74
N VAL A 117 -7.03 -7.74 -9.58
CA VAL A 117 -7.55 -8.22 -10.86
C VAL A 117 -7.51 -9.73 -10.95
N GLU A 118 -8.42 -10.31 -11.71
CA GLU A 118 -8.54 -11.75 -11.90
C GLU A 118 -8.89 -12.07 -13.35
N SER A 119 -8.36 -13.16 -13.88
CA SER A 119 -8.80 -13.75 -15.14
C SER A 119 -9.26 -15.18 -14.88
N TYR A 120 -10.36 -15.56 -15.53
CA TYR A 120 -10.84 -16.95 -15.52
C TYR A 120 -10.23 -17.81 -16.64
N ASP A 121 -9.46 -17.18 -17.53
CA ASP A 121 -8.70 -17.86 -18.57
C ASP A 121 -7.23 -18.00 -18.14
N ASP A 122 -6.77 -19.21 -17.87
CA ASP A 122 -5.41 -19.50 -17.41
C ASP A 122 -4.32 -19.08 -18.39
N ARG A 123 -4.67 -18.82 -19.65
CA ARG A 123 -3.75 -18.32 -20.69
C ARG A 123 -3.50 -16.81 -20.58
N ILE A 124 -4.30 -16.10 -19.79
CA ILE A 124 -4.18 -14.66 -19.62
C ILE A 124 -3.54 -14.36 -18.27
N ASP A 125 -2.41 -13.67 -18.30
CA ASP A 125 -1.83 -13.05 -17.12
C ASP A 125 -2.54 -11.70 -16.85
N PRO A 126 -3.43 -11.62 -15.83
CA PRO A 126 -4.21 -10.41 -15.62
C PRO A 126 -3.36 -9.21 -15.20
N VAL A 127 -2.29 -9.43 -14.44
CA VAL A 127 -1.38 -8.37 -14.02
C VAL A 127 -0.55 -7.86 -15.20
N GLY A 128 0.04 -8.76 -15.94
CA GLY A 128 0.84 -8.43 -17.13
C GLY A 128 0.01 -7.68 -18.19
N ALA A 129 -1.24 -8.09 -18.40
CA ALA A 129 -2.15 -7.40 -19.32
C ALA A 129 -2.52 -5.99 -18.87
N CYS A 130 -2.75 -5.77 -17.58
CA CYS A 130 -3.05 -4.44 -17.03
C CYS A 130 -1.84 -3.51 -17.04
N VAL A 131 -0.65 -4.02 -16.78
CA VAL A 131 0.60 -3.22 -16.81
C VAL A 131 0.99 -2.88 -18.24
N GLY A 132 0.85 -3.85 -19.15
CA GLY A 132 1.27 -3.74 -20.53
C GLY A 132 2.78 -3.89 -20.69
N MET A 133 3.22 -4.06 -21.94
CA MET A 133 4.64 -4.24 -22.25
C MET A 133 5.45 -3.03 -21.80
N LYS A 134 6.45 -3.24 -20.93
CA LYS A 134 7.27 -2.17 -20.31
C LYS A 134 6.44 -1.07 -19.64
N GLY A 135 5.26 -1.40 -19.12
CA GLY A 135 4.37 -0.44 -18.47
C GLY A 135 3.58 0.46 -19.42
N SER A 136 3.49 0.12 -20.70
CA SER A 136 2.88 0.98 -21.74
C SER A 136 1.43 1.38 -21.45
N ARG A 137 0.66 0.49 -20.80
CA ARG A 137 -0.74 0.77 -20.45
C ARG A 137 -0.85 1.52 -19.12
N ILE A 138 -0.16 1.03 -18.09
CA ILE A 138 -0.27 1.62 -16.74
C ILE A 138 0.34 3.02 -16.63
N HIS A 139 1.37 3.34 -17.40
CA HIS A 139 1.99 4.67 -17.38
C HIS A 139 1.01 5.80 -17.77
N GLY A 140 0.11 5.53 -18.72
CA GLY A 140 -0.95 6.48 -19.10
C GLY A 140 -1.91 6.78 -17.93
N ILE A 141 -2.30 5.73 -17.22
CA ILE A 141 -3.17 5.85 -16.02
C ILE A 141 -2.45 6.57 -14.89
N VAL A 142 -1.22 6.21 -14.58
CA VAL A 142 -0.38 6.86 -13.55
C VAL A 142 -0.25 8.36 -13.82
N ARG A 143 -0.02 8.73 -15.07
CA ARG A 143 0.09 10.15 -15.48
C ARG A 143 -1.22 10.90 -15.29
N GLU A 144 -2.35 10.32 -15.67
CA GLU A 144 -3.69 10.91 -15.45
C GLU A 144 -3.96 11.16 -13.97
N LEU A 145 -3.51 10.26 -13.10
CA LEU A 145 -3.68 10.35 -11.64
C LEU A 145 -2.57 11.14 -10.94
N LYS A 146 -1.82 11.98 -11.68
CA LYS A 146 -0.77 12.86 -11.13
C LYS A 146 0.32 12.10 -10.37
N ASN A 147 0.81 11.02 -10.98
CA ASN A 147 1.85 10.13 -10.46
C ASN A 147 1.45 9.32 -9.22
N GLU A 148 0.17 8.98 -9.09
CA GLU A 148 -0.29 8.00 -8.12
C GLU A 148 0.37 6.64 -8.43
N ASN A 149 1.05 6.05 -7.46
CA ASN A 149 1.69 4.74 -7.62
C ASN A 149 0.63 3.64 -7.60
N ILE A 150 0.53 2.85 -8.66
CA ILE A 150 -0.51 1.83 -8.81
C ILE A 150 0.11 0.44 -8.71
N ASP A 151 -0.29 -0.32 -7.69
CA ASP A 151 0.04 -1.73 -7.54
C ASP A 151 -1.09 -2.58 -8.13
N VAL A 152 -0.81 -3.32 -9.17
CA VAL A 152 -1.73 -4.31 -9.76
C VAL A 152 -1.46 -5.67 -9.14
N ILE A 153 -2.49 -6.27 -8.54
CA ILE A 153 -2.39 -7.47 -7.72
C ILE A 153 -3.24 -8.57 -8.34
N ASN A 154 -2.66 -9.75 -8.51
CA ASN A 154 -3.40 -10.93 -8.93
C ASN A 154 -4.28 -11.41 -7.76
N TYR A 155 -5.59 -11.28 -7.92
CA TYR A 155 -6.56 -11.66 -6.90
C TYR A 155 -6.52 -13.17 -6.65
N THR A 156 -6.76 -13.54 -5.41
CA THR A 156 -6.95 -14.92 -4.97
C THR A 156 -7.91 -14.96 -3.79
N SER A 157 -8.67 -16.04 -3.67
CA SER A 157 -9.53 -16.29 -2.50
C SER A 157 -8.74 -16.73 -1.26
N ASN A 158 -7.49 -17.15 -1.42
CA ASN A 158 -6.59 -17.45 -0.32
C ASN A 158 -6.13 -16.13 0.33
N ILE A 159 -6.64 -15.84 1.53
CA ILE A 159 -6.40 -14.56 2.23
C ILE A 159 -4.93 -14.35 2.54
N GLN A 160 -4.20 -15.36 3.00
CA GLN A 160 -2.77 -15.23 3.30
C GLN A 160 -1.97 -14.86 2.05
N LEU A 161 -2.25 -15.53 0.94
CA LEU A 161 -1.60 -15.22 -0.34
C LEU A 161 -1.99 -13.84 -0.86
N LEU A 162 -3.24 -13.42 -0.68
CA LEU A 162 -3.70 -12.08 -1.05
C LEU A 162 -3.00 -11.00 -0.22
N ILE A 163 -2.85 -11.20 1.08
CA ILE A 163 -2.09 -10.30 1.96
C ILE A 163 -0.64 -10.20 1.50
N GLN A 164 0.00 -11.33 1.24
CA GLN A 164 1.38 -11.38 0.75
C GLN A 164 1.55 -10.57 -0.55
N ARG A 165 0.67 -10.77 -1.52
CA ARG A 165 0.67 -10.04 -2.80
C ARG A 165 0.37 -8.55 -2.60
N SER A 166 -0.52 -8.23 -1.67
CA SER A 166 -0.94 -6.84 -1.40
C SER A 166 0.13 -6.01 -0.71
N LEU A 167 1.09 -6.63 -0.02
CA LEU A 167 2.22 -5.97 0.64
C LEU A 167 3.42 -5.76 -0.29
N SER A 168 3.34 -6.20 -1.56
CA SER A 168 4.39 -5.93 -2.55
C SER A 168 4.81 -4.44 -2.51
N PRO A 169 6.11 -4.11 -2.64
CA PRO A 169 7.23 -4.98 -3.01
C PRO A 169 7.88 -5.74 -1.83
N ALA A 170 7.35 -5.63 -0.60
CA ALA A 170 7.89 -6.32 0.55
C ALA A 170 7.76 -7.85 0.43
N LYS A 171 8.80 -8.56 0.85
CA LYS A 171 8.81 -10.02 0.91
C LYS A 171 8.39 -10.46 2.31
N VAL A 172 7.33 -11.25 2.38
CA VAL A 172 6.74 -11.75 3.62
C VAL A 172 7.22 -13.18 3.87
N SER A 173 7.61 -13.48 5.11
CA SER A 173 8.05 -14.82 5.51
C SER A 173 6.87 -15.68 5.98
N SER A 174 6.03 -15.16 6.86
CA SER A 174 4.86 -15.87 7.38
C SER A 174 3.72 -14.92 7.76
N ILE A 175 2.50 -15.45 7.80
CA ILE A 175 1.30 -14.70 8.15
C ILE A 175 0.46 -15.56 9.09
N THR A 176 0.01 -14.96 10.19
CA THR A 176 -0.96 -15.55 11.12
C THR A 176 -2.25 -14.75 11.07
N LEU A 177 -3.37 -15.42 10.79
CA LEU A 177 -4.69 -14.81 10.72
C LEU A 177 -5.46 -15.06 12.01
N ASP A 178 -6.13 -14.02 12.50
CA ASP A 178 -7.17 -14.12 13.52
C ASP A 178 -8.51 -13.64 12.94
N ASP A 179 -9.30 -14.60 12.47
CA ASP A 179 -10.59 -14.31 11.83
C ASP A 179 -11.61 -13.73 12.82
N LYS A 180 -11.45 -13.97 14.12
CA LYS A 180 -12.36 -13.46 15.15
C LYS A 180 -12.22 -11.95 15.35
N THR A 181 -10.98 -11.47 15.31
CA THR A 181 -10.65 -10.04 15.49
C THR A 181 -10.44 -9.31 14.17
N GLY A 182 -10.37 -10.03 13.05
CA GLY A 182 -10.06 -9.46 11.74
C GLY A 182 -8.63 -8.91 11.64
N LYS A 183 -7.69 -9.53 12.35
CA LYS A 183 -6.28 -9.15 12.36
C LYS A 183 -5.41 -10.15 11.62
N ALA A 184 -4.37 -9.63 10.99
CA ALA A 184 -3.33 -10.41 10.36
C ALA A 184 -1.96 -9.95 10.89
N ASP A 185 -1.23 -10.89 11.51
CA ASP A 185 0.14 -10.67 11.94
C ASP A 185 1.09 -11.16 10.86
N VAL A 186 1.89 -10.25 10.34
CA VAL A 186 2.79 -10.48 9.21
C VAL A 186 4.24 -10.41 9.70
N PHE A 187 4.97 -11.50 9.51
CA PHE A 187 6.38 -11.62 9.90
C PHE A 187 7.26 -11.51 8.65
N LEU A 188 8.27 -10.67 8.74
CA LEU A 188 9.19 -10.41 7.63
C LEU A 188 10.59 -10.01 8.11
N PRO A 189 11.63 -10.20 7.26
CA PRO A 189 12.98 -9.77 7.56
C PRO A 189 13.03 -8.28 7.90
N ALA A 190 13.96 -7.88 8.74
CA ALA A 190 14.11 -6.52 9.24
C ALA A 190 14.22 -5.46 8.12
N ASP A 191 14.90 -5.79 7.02
CA ASP A 191 15.09 -4.93 5.85
C ASP A 191 13.81 -4.77 5.00
N GLN A 192 12.81 -5.64 5.19
CA GLN A 192 11.53 -5.60 4.46
C GLN A 192 10.44 -4.80 5.19
N VAL A 193 10.60 -4.49 6.49
CA VAL A 193 9.58 -3.80 7.30
C VAL A 193 9.23 -2.44 6.72
N SER A 194 10.22 -1.63 6.37
CA SER A 194 10.00 -0.30 5.79
C SER A 194 9.27 -0.36 4.44
N LEU A 195 9.55 -1.37 3.63
CA LEU A 195 8.87 -1.60 2.36
C LEU A 195 7.40 -2.00 2.57
N ALA A 196 7.13 -2.84 3.56
CA ALA A 196 5.76 -3.25 3.89
C ALA A 196 4.91 -2.08 4.37
N ILE A 197 5.45 -1.21 5.21
CA ILE A 197 4.77 -0.01 5.71
C ILE A 197 4.57 0.99 4.56
N GLY A 198 5.63 1.25 3.80
CA GLY A 198 5.65 2.22 2.71
C GLY A 198 5.68 3.67 3.19
N LYS A 199 5.88 4.59 2.24
CA LYS A 199 5.86 6.03 2.50
C LYS A 199 4.53 6.44 3.10
N GLY A 200 4.56 7.15 4.22
CA GLY A 200 3.35 7.62 4.92
C GLY A 200 2.43 6.49 5.44
N GLY A 201 2.91 5.24 5.47
CA GLY A 201 2.11 4.08 5.86
C GLY A 201 1.07 3.65 4.81
N HIS A 202 1.13 4.21 3.60
CA HIS A 202 0.12 3.96 2.57
C HIS A 202 0.10 2.50 2.10
N ASN A 203 1.25 1.84 2.02
CA ASN A 203 1.31 0.47 1.54
C ASN A 203 0.55 -0.50 2.45
N ILE A 204 0.87 -0.50 3.75
CA ILE A 204 0.21 -1.38 4.72
C ILE A 204 -1.28 -1.03 4.91
N LYS A 205 -1.61 0.26 4.97
CA LYS A 205 -2.98 0.73 5.14
C LYS A 205 -3.88 0.31 3.97
N LEU A 206 -3.40 0.48 2.74
CA LEU A 206 -4.15 0.09 1.54
C LEU A 206 -4.23 -1.42 1.40
N ALA A 207 -3.16 -2.16 1.73
CA ALA A 207 -3.21 -3.62 1.77
C ALA A 207 -4.29 -4.11 2.73
N GLY A 208 -4.37 -3.56 3.93
CA GLY A 208 -5.40 -3.88 4.91
C GLY A 208 -6.82 -3.60 4.41
N LYS A 209 -7.04 -2.46 3.78
CA LYS A 209 -8.33 -2.10 3.16
C LYS A 209 -8.71 -3.04 2.00
N LEU A 210 -7.73 -3.46 1.20
CA LEU A 210 -7.96 -4.37 0.08
C LEU A 210 -8.41 -5.75 0.54
N VAL A 211 -7.75 -6.30 1.55
CA VAL A 211 -8.02 -7.67 2.05
C VAL A 211 -9.08 -7.72 3.15
N GLY A 212 -9.44 -6.59 3.76
CA GLY A 212 -10.42 -6.52 4.84
C GLY A 212 -9.89 -6.95 6.20
N TYR A 213 -8.58 -6.88 6.44
CA TYR A 213 -7.91 -7.19 7.69
C TYR A 213 -7.09 -5.99 8.18
N THR A 214 -6.95 -5.86 9.50
CA THR A 214 -5.95 -4.99 10.10
C THR A 214 -4.62 -5.73 10.09
N ILE A 215 -3.62 -5.19 9.39
CA ILE A 215 -2.31 -5.82 9.22
C ILE A 215 -1.33 -5.19 10.21
N ASP A 216 -0.74 -6.03 11.04
CA ASP A 216 0.37 -5.68 11.92
C ASP A 216 1.64 -6.38 11.42
N VAL A 217 2.75 -5.65 11.35
CA VAL A 217 4.04 -6.18 10.87
C VAL A 217 5.02 -6.35 12.01
N TYR A 218 5.71 -7.49 12.01
CA TYR A 218 6.71 -7.87 13.00
C TYR A 218 8.00 -8.28 12.29
N ARG A 219 9.13 -7.97 12.91
CA ARG A 219 10.42 -8.53 12.48
C ARG A 219 10.45 -10.02 12.78
N GLU A 220 10.97 -10.80 11.85
CA GLU A 220 11.45 -12.13 12.21
C GLU A 220 12.53 -11.99 13.27
N SER A 221 12.38 -12.71 14.37
CA SER A 221 13.51 -12.99 15.24
C SER A 221 14.41 -13.97 14.49
N ASN A 222 15.59 -13.54 14.11
CA ASN A 222 16.64 -14.47 13.73
C ASN A 222 16.96 -15.27 15.01
N GLU A 223 16.57 -16.54 15.03
CA GLU A 223 16.98 -17.44 16.12
C GLU A 223 18.51 -17.49 16.23
N ASP A 224 19.22 -17.15 15.14
CA ASP A 224 20.69 -17.03 15.12
C ASP A 224 21.23 -15.76 15.82
N GLU A 225 20.44 -14.69 15.98
CA GLU A 225 20.86 -13.51 16.77
C GLU A 225 20.64 -13.70 18.28
N ASP A 226 19.85 -14.68 18.69
CA ASP A 226 19.58 -15.05 20.07
C ASP A 226 20.32 -16.35 20.48
N MET A 227 21.18 -16.90 19.64
CA MET A 227 22.06 -17.99 20.02
C MET A 227 23.11 -17.43 21.00
N ASP A 228 22.86 -17.72 22.27
CA ASP A 228 23.79 -17.42 23.36
C ASP A 228 25.05 -18.29 23.19
N VAL A 229 26.16 -17.65 22.92
CA VAL A 229 27.42 -18.33 22.59
C VAL A 229 28.15 -18.71 23.88
N ASP A 230 28.56 -19.97 23.99
CA ASP A 230 29.34 -20.45 25.13
C ASP A 230 30.70 -19.73 25.20
N LEU A 231 31.12 -19.38 26.40
CA LEU A 231 32.39 -18.69 26.60
C LEU A 231 33.60 -19.51 26.12
N ASP A 232 33.47 -20.83 26.00
CA ASP A 232 34.56 -21.68 25.48
C ASP A 232 34.87 -21.41 24.00
N GLU A 233 33.96 -20.81 23.25
CA GLU A 233 34.23 -20.42 21.85
C GLU A 233 35.19 -19.24 21.73
N PHE A 234 35.44 -18.52 22.85
CA PHE A 234 36.30 -17.35 22.87
C PHE A 234 37.71 -17.63 23.47
N VAL A 235 38.10 -18.89 23.59
CA VAL A 235 39.42 -19.27 24.17
C VAL A 235 40.63 -18.71 23.42
N ASP A 236 40.46 -18.37 22.15
CA ASP A 236 41.50 -17.74 21.32
C ASP A 236 41.54 -16.21 21.50
N GLU A 237 40.52 -15.60 22.10
CA GLU A 237 40.37 -14.16 22.26
C GLU A 237 40.43 -13.71 23.73
N ILE A 238 40.06 -14.58 24.66
CA ILE A 238 40.02 -14.33 26.10
C ILE A 238 40.92 -15.36 26.81
N ASP A 239 41.73 -14.89 27.75
CA ASP A 239 42.59 -15.77 28.55
C ASP A 239 41.77 -16.85 29.27
N ALA A 240 42.15 -18.11 29.16
CA ALA A 240 41.41 -19.26 29.69
C ALA A 240 41.05 -19.13 31.18
N TRP A 241 41.95 -18.54 32.00
CA TRP A 241 41.69 -18.32 33.43
C TRP A 241 40.50 -17.37 33.68
N ILE A 242 40.24 -16.40 32.77
CA ILE A 242 39.09 -15.48 32.85
C ILE A 242 37.79 -16.25 32.55
N ILE A 243 37.83 -17.12 31.56
CA ILE A 243 36.69 -17.98 31.23
C ILE A 243 36.34 -18.90 32.39
N ASP A 244 37.37 -19.54 33.00
CA ASP A 244 37.17 -20.41 34.14
C ASP A 244 36.59 -19.67 35.36
N GLU A 245 37.04 -18.43 35.61
CA GLU A 245 36.52 -17.59 36.69
C GLU A 245 35.06 -17.19 36.46
N LEU A 246 34.72 -16.78 35.24
CA LEU A 246 33.32 -16.42 34.85
C LEU A 246 32.42 -17.64 34.99
N LYS A 247 32.81 -18.79 34.50
CA LYS A 247 32.05 -20.04 34.65
C LYS A 247 31.92 -20.47 36.10
N GLY A 248 32.95 -20.24 36.90
CA GLY A 248 32.93 -20.53 38.33
C GLY A 248 31.87 -19.79 39.13
N ILE A 249 31.40 -18.65 38.62
CA ILE A 249 30.33 -17.85 39.21
C ILE A 249 28.99 -18.01 38.49
N GLY A 250 28.90 -18.96 37.52
CA GLY A 250 27.66 -19.27 36.80
C GLY A 250 27.41 -18.45 35.56
N LEU A 251 28.42 -17.80 34.99
CA LEU A 251 28.35 -17.11 33.73
C LEU A 251 28.98 -17.99 32.64
N ASP A 252 28.15 -18.81 31.99
CA ASP A 252 28.64 -19.81 31.02
C ASP A 252 28.63 -19.27 29.57
N THR A 253 27.93 -18.15 29.33
CA THR A 253 27.66 -17.65 27.98
C THR A 253 28.00 -16.16 27.83
N ALA A 254 28.28 -15.73 26.60
CA ALA A 254 28.56 -14.34 26.26
C ALA A 254 27.41 -13.39 26.66
N LYS A 255 26.18 -13.81 26.49
CA LYS A 255 24.99 -13.03 26.87
C LYS A 255 24.92 -12.79 28.37
N SER A 256 25.16 -13.83 29.17
CA SER A 256 25.16 -13.73 30.64
C SER A 256 26.22 -12.74 31.16
N VAL A 257 27.36 -12.66 30.49
CA VAL A 257 28.41 -11.68 30.80
C VAL A 257 28.02 -10.27 30.41
N LEU A 258 27.41 -10.09 29.23
CA LEU A 258 26.98 -8.77 28.72
C LEU A 258 25.83 -8.16 29.53
N GLU A 259 25.01 -8.99 30.16
CA GLU A 259 23.91 -8.56 31.03
C GLU A 259 24.38 -8.07 32.42
N MET A 260 25.64 -8.37 32.81
CA MET A 260 26.21 -7.88 34.06
C MET A 260 26.61 -6.41 34.00
N SER A 261 26.46 -5.71 35.13
CA SER A 261 26.98 -4.33 35.26
C SER A 261 28.51 -4.31 35.33
N ASP A 262 29.11 -3.20 34.87
CA ASP A 262 30.57 -2.99 34.99
C ASP A 262 31.08 -3.07 36.45
N ALA A 263 30.22 -2.69 37.40
CA ALA A 263 30.56 -2.75 38.84
C ALA A 263 30.64 -4.21 39.33
N ASP A 264 29.72 -5.07 38.87
CA ASP A 264 29.69 -6.49 39.24
C ASP A 264 30.85 -7.25 38.59
N LEU A 265 31.17 -6.96 37.31
CA LEU A 265 32.35 -7.51 36.62
C LEU A 265 33.68 -7.13 37.32
N SER A 266 33.77 -5.91 37.85
CA SER A 266 34.95 -5.45 38.60
C SER A 266 35.17 -6.20 39.91
N LEU A 267 34.10 -6.72 40.53
CA LEU A 267 34.18 -7.52 41.76
C LEU A 267 34.76 -8.94 41.53
N ILE A 268 34.84 -9.41 40.29
CA ILE A 268 35.36 -10.71 39.90
C ILE A 268 36.92 -10.67 39.72
N HIS A 269 37.60 -9.62 40.14
CA HIS A 269 39.03 -9.40 39.97
C HIS A 269 39.56 -9.43 38.53
N ILE A 270 38.68 -9.15 37.55
CA ILE A 270 39.06 -8.99 36.16
C ILE A 270 39.45 -7.54 35.94
N SER A 271 40.73 -7.28 35.76
CA SER A 271 41.32 -5.92 35.79
C SER A 271 41.04 -5.04 34.54
N GLU A 272 40.31 -5.50 33.53
CA GLU A 272 39.94 -4.68 32.34
C GLU A 272 38.57 -5.04 31.78
N PRO A 273 37.47 -4.37 32.22
CA PRO A 273 36.11 -4.61 31.66
C PRO A 273 35.97 -4.21 30.19
N THR A 274 36.92 -3.42 29.66
CA THR A 274 36.93 -2.97 28.26
C THR A 274 37.30 -4.07 27.27
N ARG A 275 37.97 -5.13 27.68
CA ARG A 275 38.33 -6.27 26.80
C ARG A 275 37.16 -7.21 26.56
N LEU A 276 36.29 -7.39 27.56
CA LEU A 276 35.11 -8.26 27.46
C LEU A 276 33.98 -7.70 26.58
N ARG A 277 33.95 -6.37 26.38
CA ARG A 277 32.94 -5.71 25.51
C ARG A 277 33.32 -5.67 24.03
N ARG A 278 34.44 -6.25 23.64
CA ARG A 278 34.85 -6.38 22.23
C ARG A 278 34.54 -7.75 21.60
N ILE A 279 33.80 -8.56 22.32
CA ILE A 279 33.32 -9.87 21.83
C ILE A 279 31.98 -9.68 21.09
#